data_1fb1ae5cf9fde9cdac63f5bfa50f2886
#
_entry.id   1fb1ae5cf9fde9cdac63f5bfa50f2886
#
_cell.length_a   1.000
_cell.length_b   1.000
_cell.length_c   1.000
_cell.angle_alpha   90.00
_cell.angle_beta   90.00
_cell.angle_gamma   90.00
#
_symmetry.space_group_name_H-M   'P 1'
#
loop_
_entity.id
_entity.type
_entity.pdbx_description
1 polymer ?
#
loop_
_entity_poly.entity_id
_entity_poly.type
_entity_poly.pdbx_seq_one_letter_code
_entity_poly.pdbx_strand_id
1 'polypeptide(L)'
;LPAGCPENGNKTLKELLHYFIDRIDNLAALPTDTPEERQRKTLLIFLGAFAVLGVPWAGLYYYKLGLTWPAVILFGYAVVSAFALVQFLITKRRALFQAVEIALLLFAPFLIQGMAGGFAGSGAVIIWSILSPLCALMFYGARWSLPWFAAYLLLVFVSGICDLLFVADSGLQSITTTVLFFVENLLIVSCILYMTMRYFIRERERAKAALDEEHSLLLKEQEKSERLLLNILPKPIADRLKAEAATIADGFSEVTILFADIVDFTGLSSHTSPEKLVELLNKVFSMFDQLAEKHGVEKIKTIGDAYMACAGLPVPCTGHAEVIAEMALDMCKALDEFNQERGPSLQIRVGMNSGPVVAGVIGTKKFIYDLWGDTVNTASRMESHGLAGRIQVTAESYALLRDNYTFEERAPLEVKGKGVMRTYLLTGRKVAA
;
A
#
# COMPACT_ATOMS: atom_id res chain seq x y z
N LEU A 1 -14.27 -32.25 38.27
CA LEU A 1 -15.18 -32.87 37.27
C LEU A 1 -14.88 -32.25 35.90
N PRO A 2 -14.35 -32.98 34.91
CA PRO A 2 -14.25 -32.47 33.55
C PRO A 2 -15.57 -32.71 32.80
N ALA A 3 -16.12 -31.66 32.26
CA ALA A 3 -17.34 -31.65 31.48
C ALA A 3 -17.06 -32.06 30.02
N GLY A 4 -17.98 -32.86 29.46
CA GLY A 4 -18.39 -32.84 28.06
C GLY A 4 -17.70 -33.83 27.14
N CYS A 5 -18.24 -35.02 26.99
CA CYS A 5 -18.20 -35.79 25.74
C CYS A 5 -18.79 -34.93 24.61
N PRO A 6 -18.18 -34.83 23.42
CA PRO A 6 -18.83 -34.23 22.27
C PRO A 6 -19.83 -35.22 21.67
N GLU A 7 -21.06 -34.75 21.49
CA GLU A 7 -22.14 -35.40 20.76
C GLU A 7 -21.69 -35.85 19.36
N ASN A 8 -22.06 -37.07 19.02
CA ASN A 8 -22.00 -37.64 17.68
C ASN A 8 -22.95 -36.91 16.72
N GLY A 9 -22.48 -35.78 16.16
CA GLY A 9 -23.15 -35.10 15.06
C GLY A 9 -22.40 -35.43 13.74
N ASN A 10 -23.16 -35.78 12.73
CA ASN A 10 -22.72 -36.05 11.35
C ASN A 10 -21.82 -34.96 10.84
N LYS A 11 -20.49 -35.08 11.03
CA LYS A 11 -19.51 -34.14 10.46
C LYS A 11 -19.58 -34.30 8.95
N THR A 12 -19.76 -33.20 8.24
CA THR A 12 -19.73 -33.21 6.78
C THR A 12 -18.35 -33.68 6.30
N LEU A 13 -18.28 -34.34 5.15
CA LEU A 13 -17.03 -34.78 4.53
C LEU A 13 -16.00 -33.65 4.48
N LYS A 14 -16.44 -32.41 4.35
CA LYS A 14 -15.65 -31.20 4.31
C LYS A 14 -15.00 -30.87 5.67
N GLU A 15 -15.70 -31.08 6.77
CA GLU A 15 -15.18 -30.88 8.14
C GLU A 15 -14.19 -31.97 8.54
N LEU A 16 -14.44 -33.21 8.13
CA LEU A 16 -13.50 -34.30 8.29
C LEU A 16 -12.21 -34.07 7.50
N LEU A 17 -12.32 -33.59 6.28
CA LEU A 17 -11.16 -33.26 5.44
C LEU A 17 -10.33 -32.10 6.04
N HIS A 18 -10.98 -31.06 6.54
CA HIS A 18 -10.30 -29.95 7.24
C HIS A 18 -9.58 -30.43 8.51
N TYR A 19 -10.24 -31.22 9.33
CA TYR A 19 -9.66 -31.79 10.54
C TYR A 19 -8.42 -32.67 10.22
N PHE A 20 -8.50 -33.47 9.15
CA PHE A 20 -7.36 -34.27 8.68
C PHE A 20 -6.19 -33.41 8.19
N ILE A 21 -6.47 -32.38 7.40
CA ILE A 21 -5.45 -31.44 6.91
C ILE A 21 -4.78 -30.74 8.08
N ASP A 22 -5.54 -30.19 9.02
CA ASP A 22 -5.00 -29.51 10.22
C ASP A 22 -4.11 -30.45 11.09
N ARG A 23 -4.48 -31.72 11.19
CA ARG A 23 -3.63 -32.70 11.89
C ARG A 23 -2.33 -32.99 11.14
N ILE A 24 -2.39 -33.09 9.83
CA ILE A 24 -1.21 -33.32 8.98
C ILE A 24 -0.29 -32.09 9.01
N ASP A 25 -0.85 -30.90 8.97
CA ASP A 25 -0.08 -29.64 9.08
C ASP A 25 0.76 -29.58 10.36
N ASN A 26 0.21 -30.08 11.45
CA ASN A 26 0.90 -30.10 12.75
C ASN A 26 1.96 -31.22 12.89
N LEU A 27 1.94 -32.25 12.02
CA LEU A 27 2.89 -33.36 12.13
C LEU A 27 4.33 -32.97 11.83
N ALA A 28 4.56 -32.05 10.88
CA ALA A 28 5.91 -31.62 10.48
C ALA A 28 6.19 -30.14 10.80
N ALA A 29 5.21 -29.41 11.34
CA ALA A 29 5.34 -27.99 11.65
C ALA A 29 6.29 -27.75 12.83
N LEU A 30 7.06 -26.64 12.73
CA LEU A 30 7.80 -26.06 13.84
C LEU A 30 7.09 -24.76 14.27
N PRO A 31 7.20 -24.34 15.54
CA PRO A 31 6.62 -23.07 16.00
C PRO A 31 7.12 -21.84 15.23
N THR A 32 8.31 -21.94 14.64
CA THR A 32 8.98 -20.88 13.89
C THR A 32 8.64 -20.88 12.40
N ASP A 33 7.88 -21.88 11.90
CA ASP A 33 7.56 -21.99 10.47
C ASP A 33 6.58 -20.88 10.03
N THR A 34 6.87 -20.26 8.91
CA THR A 34 5.92 -19.39 8.21
C THR A 34 4.72 -20.19 7.67
N PRO A 35 3.57 -19.57 7.38
CA PRO A 35 2.43 -20.25 6.75
C PRO A 35 2.81 -20.98 5.45
N GLU A 36 3.67 -20.37 4.62
CA GLU A 36 4.17 -20.99 3.39
C GLU A 36 5.05 -22.22 3.66
N GLU A 37 5.91 -22.17 4.67
CA GLU A 37 6.73 -23.31 5.04
C GLU A 37 5.92 -24.48 5.58
N ARG A 38 4.86 -24.21 6.33
CA ARG A 38 3.90 -25.22 6.79
C ARG A 38 3.23 -25.90 5.60
N GLN A 39 2.68 -25.11 4.67
CA GLN A 39 2.03 -25.63 3.47
C GLN A 39 2.98 -26.50 2.64
N ARG A 40 4.23 -26.07 2.43
CA ARG A 40 5.26 -26.87 1.74
C ARG A 40 5.57 -28.18 2.45
N LYS A 41 5.66 -28.21 3.78
CA LYS A 41 5.87 -29.40 4.58
C LYS A 41 4.70 -30.38 4.49
N THR A 42 3.48 -29.86 4.53
CA THR A 42 2.25 -30.65 4.34
C THR A 42 2.20 -31.33 2.98
N LEU A 43 2.53 -30.59 1.91
CA LEU A 43 2.60 -31.16 0.57
C LEU A 43 3.62 -32.29 0.46
N LEU A 44 4.78 -32.18 1.16
CA LEU A 44 5.78 -33.23 1.22
C LEU A 44 5.27 -34.47 1.95
N ILE A 45 4.48 -34.31 3.01
CA ILE A 45 3.85 -35.47 3.69
C ILE A 45 2.88 -36.18 2.76
N PHE A 46 2.07 -35.46 2.00
CA PHE A 46 1.17 -36.07 1.01
C PHE A 46 1.93 -36.80 -0.08
N LEU A 47 3.03 -36.23 -0.59
CA LEU A 47 3.89 -36.86 -1.60
C LEU A 47 4.48 -38.16 -1.05
N GLY A 48 5.04 -38.12 0.17
CA GLY A 48 5.60 -39.31 0.81
C GLY A 48 4.54 -40.37 1.15
N ALA A 49 3.36 -39.97 1.59
CA ALA A 49 2.25 -40.91 1.82
C ALA A 49 1.81 -41.59 0.53
N PHE A 50 1.73 -40.86 -0.58
CA PHE A 50 1.45 -41.43 -1.91
C PHE A 50 2.56 -42.40 -2.34
N ALA A 51 3.83 -42.06 -2.16
CA ALA A 51 4.96 -42.91 -2.47
C ALA A 51 4.93 -44.22 -1.65
N VAL A 52 4.63 -44.15 -0.38
CA VAL A 52 4.61 -45.32 0.52
C VAL A 52 3.38 -46.20 0.33
N LEU A 53 2.22 -45.61 0.06
CA LEU A 53 0.95 -46.34 -0.02
C LEU A 53 0.53 -46.66 -1.46
N GLY A 54 0.78 -45.77 -2.40
CA GLY A 54 0.35 -45.89 -3.79
C GLY A 54 1.32 -46.69 -4.66
N VAL A 55 2.63 -46.45 -4.57
CA VAL A 55 3.64 -47.12 -5.40
C VAL A 55 3.64 -48.64 -5.26
N PRO A 56 3.45 -49.25 -4.06
CA PRO A 56 3.34 -50.72 -3.95
C PRO A 56 2.24 -51.35 -4.76
N TRP A 57 1.13 -50.69 -5.01
CA TRP A 57 0.06 -51.17 -5.87
C TRP A 57 0.52 -51.37 -7.30
N ALA A 58 1.29 -50.45 -7.85
CA ALA A 58 1.92 -50.60 -9.13
C ALA A 58 2.93 -51.76 -9.09
N GLY A 59 3.69 -51.94 -8.01
CA GLY A 59 4.60 -53.08 -7.82
C GLY A 59 3.87 -54.42 -7.84
N LEU A 60 2.71 -54.53 -7.16
CA LEU A 60 1.88 -55.75 -7.20
C LEU A 60 1.32 -56.03 -8.61
N TYR A 61 0.98 -54.98 -9.35
CA TYR A 61 0.49 -55.10 -10.73
C TYR A 61 1.59 -55.68 -11.65
N TYR A 62 2.79 -55.12 -11.61
CA TYR A 62 3.94 -55.64 -12.36
C TYR A 62 4.27 -57.09 -11.97
N TYR A 63 4.20 -57.42 -10.69
CA TYR A 63 4.43 -58.78 -10.19
C TYR A 63 3.44 -59.78 -10.77
N LYS A 64 2.12 -59.42 -10.82
CA LYS A 64 1.07 -60.26 -11.45
C LYS A 64 1.27 -60.47 -12.93
N LEU A 65 1.94 -59.56 -13.59
CA LEU A 65 2.30 -59.68 -15.03
C LEU A 65 3.58 -60.51 -15.27
N GLY A 66 4.19 -61.05 -14.24
CA GLY A 66 5.44 -61.78 -14.30
C GLY A 66 6.71 -60.92 -14.40
N LEU A 67 6.57 -59.59 -14.30
CA LEU A 67 7.67 -58.64 -14.36
C LEU A 67 8.29 -58.43 -12.97
N THR A 68 9.08 -59.39 -12.53
CA THR A 68 9.61 -59.44 -11.13
C THR A 68 10.55 -58.28 -10.80
N TRP A 69 11.50 -57.94 -11.69
CA TRP A 69 12.47 -56.86 -11.43
C TRP A 69 11.83 -55.48 -11.37
N PRO A 70 10.92 -55.04 -12.27
CA PRO A 70 10.12 -53.84 -12.11
C PRO A 70 9.36 -53.77 -10.79
N ALA A 71 8.76 -54.88 -10.36
CA ALA A 71 8.08 -54.95 -9.06
C ALA A 71 9.04 -54.74 -7.89
N VAL A 72 10.22 -55.36 -7.91
CA VAL A 72 11.26 -55.19 -6.85
C VAL A 72 11.71 -53.73 -6.76
N ILE A 73 11.88 -53.02 -7.88
CA ILE A 73 12.26 -51.59 -7.89
C ILE A 73 11.18 -50.76 -7.24
N LEU A 74 9.89 -50.98 -7.53
CA LEU A 74 8.77 -50.23 -6.93
C LEU A 74 8.61 -50.49 -5.43
N PHE A 75 8.80 -51.73 -4.98
CA PHE A 75 8.83 -52.02 -3.52
C PHE A 75 10.03 -51.37 -2.86
N GLY A 76 11.20 -51.40 -3.48
CA GLY A 76 12.40 -50.71 -3.01
C GLY A 76 12.19 -49.19 -2.91
N TYR A 77 11.56 -48.60 -3.91
CA TYR A 77 11.13 -47.18 -3.88
C TYR A 77 10.30 -46.88 -2.62
N ALA A 78 9.23 -47.66 -2.41
CA ALA A 78 8.35 -47.44 -1.25
C ALA A 78 9.08 -47.58 0.09
N VAL A 79 10.01 -48.53 0.23
CA VAL A 79 10.81 -48.70 1.47
C VAL A 79 11.73 -47.51 1.69
N VAL A 80 12.47 -47.05 0.68
CA VAL A 80 13.38 -45.89 0.78
C VAL A 80 12.59 -44.61 1.07
N SER A 81 11.44 -44.41 0.39
CA SER A 81 10.55 -43.27 0.64
C SER A 81 9.97 -43.28 2.05
N ALA A 82 9.56 -44.47 2.58
CA ALA A 82 9.07 -44.61 3.94
C ALA A 82 10.15 -44.22 4.97
N PHE A 83 11.39 -44.69 4.77
CA PHE A 83 12.50 -44.32 5.63
C PHE A 83 12.77 -42.81 5.60
N ALA A 84 12.83 -42.22 4.41
CA ALA A 84 13.04 -40.80 4.23
C ALA A 84 11.90 -39.96 4.86
N LEU A 85 10.64 -40.41 4.74
CA LEU A 85 9.47 -39.76 5.34
C LEU A 85 9.54 -39.81 6.87
N VAL A 86 9.85 -40.96 7.47
CA VAL A 86 10.02 -41.12 8.93
C VAL A 86 11.15 -40.21 9.43
N GLN A 87 12.29 -40.19 8.75
CA GLN A 87 13.38 -39.28 9.06
C GLN A 87 12.96 -37.81 8.99
N PHE A 88 12.18 -37.40 7.97
CA PHE A 88 11.62 -36.06 7.86
C PHE A 88 10.67 -35.74 9.02
N LEU A 89 9.76 -36.65 9.37
CA LEU A 89 8.81 -36.46 10.49
C LEU A 89 9.51 -36.32 11.85
N ILE A 90 10.63 -37.04 12.06
CA ILE A 90 11.41 -36.94 13.29
C ILE A 90 12.27 -35.67 13.33
N THR A 91 13.03 -35.41 12.28
CA THR A 91 14.01 -34.29 12.27
C THR A 91 13.41 -32.96 11.90
N LYS A 92 12.20 -32.94 11.32
CA LYS A 92 11.54 -31.75 10.71
C LYS A 92 12.36 -31.08 9.59
N ARG A 93 13.48 -31.71 9.17
CA ARG A 93 14.37 -31.19 8.10
C ARG A 93 13.97 -31.79 6.77
N ARG A 94 13.50 -30.96 5.86
CA ARG A 94 12.94 -31.37 4.54
C ARG A 94 14.00 -31.74 3.49
N ALA A 95 15.23 -31.23 3.62
CA ALA A 95 16.22 -31.30 2.53
C ALA A 95 16.55 -32.73 2.07
N LEU A 96 16.77 -33.67 3.02
CA LEU A 96 17.08 -35.06 2.67
C LEU A 96 15.87 -35.75 2.02
N PHE A 97 14.68 -35.58 2.58
CA PHE A 97 13.45 -36.15 2.03
C PHE A 97 13.20 -35.66 0.59
N GLN A 98 13.31 -34.35 0.35
CA GLN A 98 13.17 -33.76 -0.98
C GLN A 98 14.16 -34.32 -1.98
N ALA A 99 15.45 -34.41 -1.60
CA ALA A 99 16.48 -34.92 -2.46
C ALA A 99 16.25 -36.41 -2.82
N VAL A 100 15.85 -37.23 -1.84
CA VAL A 100 15.55 -38.64 -2.04
C VAL A 100 14.35 -38.83 -2.98
N GLU A 101 13.24 -38.14 -2.73
CA GLU A 101 12.04 -38.25 -3.58
C GLU A 101 12.30 -37.81 -5.02
N ILE A 102 13.00 -36.69 -5.22
CA ILE A 102 13.34 -36.19 -6.55
C ILE A 102 14.25 -37.20 -7.29
N ALA A 103 15.22 -37.80 -6.58
CA ALA A 103 16.09 -38.82 -7.16
C ALA A 103 15.32 -40.11 -7.51
N LEU A 104 14.44 -40.57 -6.62
CA LEU A 104 13.61 -41.76 -6.88
C LEU A 104 12.66 -41.54 -8.06
N LEU A 105 12.01 -40.37 -8.14
CA LEU A 105 11.17 -39.99 -9.30
C LEU A 105 11.95 -39.93 -10.61
N LEU A 106 13.24 -39.59 -10.56
CA LEU A 106 14.08 -39.56 -11.77
C LEU A 106 14.53 -40.93 -12.21
N PHE A 107 15.10 -41.72 -11.28
CA PHE A 107 15.83 -42.95 -11.63
C PHE A 107 14.94 -44.20 -11.66
N ALA A 108 13.90 -44.32 -10.84
CA ALA A 108 13.08 -45.51 -10.77
C ALA A 108 12.35 -45.80 -12.09
N PRO A 109 11.68 -44.84 -12.75
CA PRO A 109 11.03 -45.07 -14.02
C PRO A 109 12.02 -45.48 -15.13
N PHE A 110 13.23 -44.88 -15.13
CA PHE A 110 14.30 -45.25 -16.08
C PHE A 110 14.72 -46.73 -15.93
N LEU A 111 14.96 -47.19 -14.69
CA LEU A 111 15.34 -48.58 -14.40
C LEU A 111 14.20 -49.57 -14.76
N ILE A 112 12.95 -49.19 -14.41
CA ILE A 112 11.77 -49.99 -14.71
C ILE A 112 11.64 -50.18 -16.24
N GLN A 113 11.81 -49.10 -17.02
CA GLN A 113 11.72 -49.14 -18.46
C GLN A 113 12.73 -50.12 -19.06
N GLY A 114 13.99 -50.05 -18.66
CA GLY A 114 15.02 -50.96 -19.14
C GLY A 114 14.72 -52.43 -18.82
N MET A 115 14.13 -52.71 -17.63
CA MET A 115 13.83 -54.10 -17.21
C MET A 115 12.46 -54.61 -17.65
N ALA A 116 11.56 -53.74 -18.10
CA ALA A 116 10.23 -54.11 -18.60
C ALA A 116 10.18 -54.30 -20.12
N GLY A 117 11.32 -54.29 -20.83
CA GLY A 117 11.39 -54.47 -22.28
C GLY A 117 11.33 -53.16 -23.07
N GLY A 118 11.96 -52.12 -22.56
CA GLY A 118 12.12 -50.85 -23.24
C GLY A 118 10.84 -49.98 -23.30
N PHE A 119 10.77 -49.08 -24.27
CA PHE A 119 9.62 -48.20 -24.48
C PHE A 119 8.33 -48.98 -24.79
N ALA A 120 8.42 -49.98 -25.63
CA ALA A 120 7.27 -50.78 -26.00
C ALA A 120 6.79 -51.68 -24.84
N GLY A 121 7.71 -52.38 -24.15
CA GLY A 121 7.35 -53.28 -23.06
C GLY A 121 6.84 -52.62 -21.81
N SER A 122 7.32 -51.40 -21.51
CA SER A 122 6.93 -50.64 -20.33
C SER A 122 5.78 -49.66 -20.55
N GLY A 123 5.33 -49.46 -21.82
CA GLY A 123 4.40 -48.39 -22.17
C GLY A 123 4.97 -46.99 -21.91
N ALA A 124 6.27 -46.79 -22.17
CA ALA A 124 7.00 -45.53 -21.98
C ALA A 124 6.97 -45.01 -20.56
N VAL A 125 7.13 -45.86 -19.54
CA VAL A 125 7.07 -45.49 -18.12
C VAL A 125 8.05 -44.39 -17.72
N ILE A 126 9.14 -44.18 -18.50
CA ILE A 126 10.11 -43.08 -18.27
C ILE A 126 9.46 -41.70 -18.29
N ILE A 127 8.25 -41.54 -18.85
CA ILE A 127 7.52 -40.28 -18.84
C ILE A 127 7.25 -39.78 -17.40
N TRP A 128 7.18 -40.69 -16.42
CA TRP A 128 7.05 -40.33 -15.00
C TRP A 128 8.26 -39.57 -14.46
N SER A 129 9.45 -39.77 -15.04
CA SER A 129 10.67 -39.07 -14.61
C SER A 129 10.60 -37.56 -14.83
N ILE A 130 9.66 -37.04 -15.64
CA ILE A 130 9.38 -35.58 -15.80
C ILE A 130 8.90 -34.96 -14.49
N LEU A 131 8.32 -35.74 -13.60
CA LEU A 131 7.89 -35.24 -12.29
C LEU A 131 9.07 -34.82 -11.40
N SER A 132 10.27 -35.41 -11.63
CA SER A 132 11.49 -35.04 -10.86
C SER A 132 11.87 -33.56 -11.05
N PRO A 133 12.14 -33.05 -12.27
CA PRO A 133 12.43 -31.64 -12.47
C PRO A 133 11.26 -30.70 -12.08
N LEU A 134 10.01 -31.16 -12.18
CA LEU A 134 8.86 -30.39 -11.72
C LEU A 134 8.83 -30.26 -10.18
N CYS A 135 9.08 -31.34 -9.46
CA CYS A 135 9.24 -31.29 -8.00
C CYS A 135 10.45 -30.44 -7.60
N ALA A 136 11.57 -30.52 -8.34
CA ALA A 136 12.74 -29.69 -8.11
C ALA A 136 12.41 -28.19 -8.33
N LEU A 137 11.62 -27.87 -9.37
CA LEU A 137 11.15 -26.50 -9.63
C LEU A 137 10.29 -25.99 -8.46
N MET A 138 9.41 -26.82 -7.94
CA MET A 138 8.52 -26.49 -6.83
C MET A 138 9.25 -26.28 -5.50
N PHE A 139 10.28 -27.12 -5.21
CA PHE A 139 10.93 -27.10 -3.91
C PHE A 139 12.20 -26.26 -3.88
N TYR A 140 12.98 -26.21 -4.95
CA TYR A 140 14.28 -25.53 -5.02
C TYR A 140 14.27 -24.27 -5.90
N GLY A 141 13.19 -24.05 -6.67
CA GLY A 141 13.06 -22.93 -7.59
C GLY A 141 13.75 -23.13 -8.94
N ALA A 142 13.59 -22.15 -9.84
CA ALA A 142 13.94 -22.26 -11.25
C ALA A 142 15.43 -22.55 -11.50
N ARG A 143 16.33 -21.92 -10.73
CA ARG A 143 17.78 -22.09 -10.91
C ARG A 143 18.26 -23.52 -10.61
N TRP A 144 17.74 -24.12 -9.55
CA TRP A 144 18.17 -25.41 -9.06
C TRP A 144 17.41 -26.60 -9.68
N SER A 145 16.33 -26.35 -10.43
CA SER A 145 15.61 -27.38 -11.17
C SER A 145 16.25 -27.73 -12.52
N LEU A 146 17.07 -26.82 -13.09
CA LEU A 146 17.69 -27.02 -14.41
C LEU A 146 18.61 -28.25 -14.49
N PRO A 147 19.47 -28.55 -13.51
CA PRO A 147 20.26 -29.79 -13.53
C PRO A 147 19.41 -31.06 -13.54
N TRP A 148 18.29 -31.08 -12.83
CA TRP A 148 17.35 -32.21 -12.81
C TRP A 148 16.65 -32.40 -14.13
N PHE A 149 16.30 -31.28 -14.81
CA PHE A 149 15.72 -31.35 -16.16
C PHE A 149 16.74 -31.86 -17.20
N ALA A 150 18.00 -31.39 -17.11
CA ALA A 150 19.07 -31.90 -17.97
C ALA A 150 19.33 -33.41 -17.75
N ALA A 151 19.30 -33.83 -16.46
CA ALA A 151 19.43 -35.27 -16.14
C ALA A 151 18.26 -36.09 -16.67
N TYR A 152 17.03 -35.60 -16.60
CA TYR A 152 15.86 -36.22 -17.21
C TYR A 152 16.04 -36.39 -18.72
N LEU A 153 16.42 -35.34 -19.46
CA LEU A 153 16.66 -35.42 -20.90
C LEU A 153 17.76 -36.44 -21.27
N LEU A 154 18.84 -36.45 -20.47
CA LEU A 154 19.91 -37.41 -20.63
C LEU A 154 19.42 -38.88 -20.46
N LEU A 155 18.61 -39.12 -19.41
CA LEU A 155 18.08 -40.48 -19.17
C LEU A 155 17.09 -40.90 -20.26
N VAL A 156 16.27 -40.01 -20.78
CA VAL A 156 15.39 -40.28 -21.93
C VAL A 156 16.22 -40.65 -23.17
N PHE A 157 17.30 -39.90 -23.44
CA PHE A 157 18.18 -40.16 -24.56
C PHE A 157 18.91 -41.48 -24.40
N VAL A 158 19.49 -41.77 -23.22
CA VAL A 158 20.15 -43.07 -22.93
C VAL A 158 19.17 -44.23 -23.05
N SER A 159 17.92 -44.05 -22.54
CA SER A 159 16.88 -45.06 -22.63
C SER A 159 16.56 -45.39 -24.11
N GLY A 160 16.51 -44.37 -24.98
CA GLY A 160 16.30 -44.55 -26.41
C GLY A 160 17.43 -45.36 -27.10
N ILE A 161 18.70 -45.07 -26.74
CA ILE A 161 19.84 -45.84 -27.23
C ILE A 161 19.79 -47.30 -26.73
N CYS A 162 19.50 -47.51 -25.44
CA CYS A 162 19.38 -48.84 -24.85
C CYS A 162 18.27 -49.66 -25.55
N ASP A 163 17.13 -49.02 -25.87
CA ASP A 163 16.04 -49.66 -26.56
C ASP A 163 16.47 -50.16 -27.97
N LEU A 164 17.17 -49.30 -28.71
CA LEU A 164 17.69 -49.64 -30.04
C LEU A 164 18.73 -50.77 -30.02
N LEU A 165 19.56 -50.84 -28.97
CA LEU A 165 20.68 -51.79 -28.93
C LEU A 165 20.30 -53.16 -28.30
N PHE A 166 19.37 -53.18 -27.34
CA PHE A 166 19.15 -54.36 -26.50
C PHE A 166 17.72 -54.93 -26.52
N VAL A 167 16.74 -54.22 -27.05
CA VAL A 167 15.31 -54.60 -26.91
C VAL A 167 14.73 -55.11 -28.26
N ALA A 168 15.46 -55.03 -29.38
CA ALA A 168 14.97 -55.32 -30.72
C ALA A 168 14.32 -56.70 -30.91
N ASP A 169 14.46 -57.68 -29.99
CA ASP A 169 13.98 -59.05 -30.13
C ASP A 169 13.05 -59.57 -29.02
N SER A 170 12.62 -58.72 -28.08
CA SER A 170 11.79 -59.19 -26.93
C SER A 170 10.29 -59.15 -27.23
N GLY A 171 9.79 -60.10 -27.98
CA GLY A 171 8.36 -60.33 -28.23
C GLY A 171 7.57 -60.79 -26.99
N LEU A 172 7.78 -60.22 -25.82
CA LEU A 172 7.31 -60.72 -24.54
C LEU A 172 5.92 -60.23 -24.08
N GLN A 173 5.32 -59.25 -24.76
CA GLN A 173 3.97 -58.76 -24.35
C GLN A 173 3.00 -58.70 -25.54
N SER A 174 1.70 -58.91 -25.23
CA SER A 174 0.66 -58.70 -26.22
C SER A 174 0.55 -57.19 -26.55
N ILE A 175 0.29 -56.88 -27.84
CA ILE A 175 0.07 -55.51 -28.32
C ILE A 175 -0.96 -54.77 -27.43
N THR A 176 -2.01 -55.44 -26.98
CA THR A 176 -3.05 -54.90 -26.12
C THR A 176 -2.49 -54.41 -24.79
N THR A 177 -1.61 -55.22 -24.14
CA THR A 177 -0.99 -54.83 -22.85
C THR A 177 -0.08 -53.61 -23.01
N THR A 178 0.72 -53.57 -24.08
CA THR A 178 1.59 -52.42 -24.41
C THR A 178 0.78 -51.14 -24.61
N VAL A 179 -0.30 -51.22 -25.39
CA VAL A 179 -1.17 -50.04 -25.62
C VAL A 179 -1.84 -49.58 -24.34
N LEU A 180 -2.32 -50.48 -23.48
CA LEU A 180 -2.93 -50.14 -22.21
C LEU A 180 -1.94 -49.40 -21.30
N PHE A 181 -0.73 -49.90 -21.12
CA PHE A 181 0.32 -49.24 -20.34
C PHE A 181 0.66 -47.85 -20.86
N PHE A 182 0.81 -47.73 -22.19
CA PHE A 182 1.11 -46.43 -22.78
C PHE A 182 0.01 -45.40 -22.51
N VAL A 183 -1.25 -45.80 -22.76
CA VAL A 183 -2.40 -44.90 -22.50
C VAL A 183 -2.53 -44.55 -21.03
N GLU A 184 -2.38 -45.52 -20.11
CA GLU A 184 -2.44 -45.31 -18.67
C GLU A 184 -1.35 -44.34 -18.21
N ASN A 185 -0.09 -44.56 -18.55
CA ASN A 185 1.04 -43.69 -18.20
C ASN A 185 0.84 -42.27 -18.74
N LEU A 186 0.42 -42.14 -20.02
CA LEU A 186 0.20 -40.85 -20.64
C LEU A 186 -0.93 -40.06 -19.95
N LEU A 187 -2.06 -40.69 -19.68
CA LEU A 187 -3.22 -40.07 -19.03
C LEU A 187 -2.86 -39.59 -17.61
N ILE A 188 -2.26 -40.46 -16.79
CA ILE A 188 -1.98 -40.14 -15.40
C ILE A 188 -0.96 -38.98 -15.32
N VAL A 189 0.15 -39.09 -16.08
CA VAL A 189 1.17 -38.03 -16.08
C VAL A 189 0.61 -36.71 -16.62
N SER A 190 -0.21 -36.74 -17.66
CA SER A 190 -0.88 -35.55 -18.21
C SER A 190 -1.80 -34.90 -17.18
N CYS A 191 -2.57 -35.68 -16.42
CA CYS A 191 -3.42 -35.19 -15.36
C CYS A 191 -2.60 -34.54 -14.24
N ILE A 192 -1.50 -35.16 -13.80
CA ILE A 192 -0.62 -34.61 -12.75
C ILE A 192 0.02 -33.31 -13.24
N LEU A 193 0.51 -33.25 -14.48
CA LEU A 193 1.07 -32.03 -15.08
C LEU A 193 0.05 -30.90 -15.12
N TYR A 194 -1.17 -31.17 -15.59
CA TYR A 194 -2.24 -30.19 -15.66
C TYR A 194 -2.62 -29.66 -14.27
N MET A 195 -2.78 -30.55 -13.29
CA MET A 195 -3.12 -30.17 -11.91
C MET A 195 -2.02 -29.33 -11.27
N THR A 196 -0.75 -29.71 -11.49
CA THR A 196 0.41 -28.96 -10.99
C THR A 196 0.48 -27.59 -11.61
N MET A 197 0.33 -27.47 -12.93
CA MET A 197 0.32 -26.17 -13.63
C MET A 197 -0.82 -25.29 -13.17
N ARG A 198 -2.03 -25.85 -13.03
CA ARG A 198 -3.21 -25.15 -12.53
C ARG A 198 -3.00 -24.63 -11.10
N TYR A 199 -2.35 -25.43 -10.24
CA TYR A 199 -1.99 -25.00 -8.88
C TYR A 199 -1.05 -23.79 -8.90
N PHE A 200 0.03 -23.83 -9.68
CA PHE A 200 0.99 -22.73 -9.80
C PHE A 200 0.35 -21.45 -10.35
N ILE A 201 -0.49 -21.57 -11.38
CA ILE A 201 -1.18 -20.40 -11.95
C ILE A 201 -2.07 -19.76 -10.90
N ARG A 202 -2.86 -20.54 -10.15
CA ARG A 202 -3.73 -20.02 -9.10
C ARG A 202 -2.97 -19.37 -7.96
N GLU A 203 -1.85 -19.97 -7.54
CA GLU A 203 -1.03 -19.42 -6.47
C GLU A 203 -0.38 -18.09 -6.88
N ARG A 204 0.09 -18.01 -8.13
CA ARG A 204 0.60 -16.77 -8.70
C ARG A 204 -0.48 -15.68 -8.79
N GLU A 205 -1.69 -16.04 -9.20
CA GLU A 205 -2.81 -15.10 -9.27
C GLU A 205 -3.19 -14.57 -7.87
N ARG A 206 -3.20 -15.43 -6.86
CA ARG A 206 -3.44 -15.03 -5.46
C ARG A 206 -2.35 -14.10 -4.93
N ALA A 207 -1.09 -14.45 -5.14
CA ALA A 207 0.04 -13.63 -4.72
C ALA A 207 0.01 -12.25 -5.41
N LYS A 208 -0.35 -12.22 -6.71
CA LYS A 208 -0.50 -10.97 -7.45
C LYS A 208 -1.65 -10.12 -6.90
N ALA A 209 -2.81 -10.73 -6.66
CA ALA A 209 -3.97 -10.01 -6.11
C ALA A 209 -3.68 -9.43 -4.72
N ALA A 210 -2.99 -10.16 -3.85
CA ALA A 210 -2.57 -9.67 -2.53
C ALA A 210 -1.59 -8.49 -2.63
N LEU A 211 -0.64 -8.55 -3.56
CA LEU A 211 0.30 -7.44 -3.82
C LEU A 211 -0.42 -6.19 -4.37
N ASP A 212 -1.37 -6.37 -5.29
CA ASP A 212 -2.14 -5.28 -5.86
C ASP A 212 -3.03 -4.60 -4.78
N GLU A 213 -3.59 -5.38 -3.85
CA GLU A 213 -4.34 -4.87 -2.70
C GLU A 213 -3.45 -4.07 -1.76
N GLU A 214 -2.29 -4.61 -1.35
CA GLU A 214 -1.31 -3.91 -0.49
C GLU A 214 -0.86 -2.59 -1.13
N HIS A 215 -0.53 -2.62 -2.44
CA HIS A 215 -0.15 -1.43 -3.18
C HIS A 215 -1.26 -0.36 -3.20
N SER A 216 -2.52 -0.78 -3.37
CA SER A 216 -3.67 0.13 -3.34
C SER A 216 -3.87 0.80 -1.97
N LEU A 217 -3.63 0.06 -0.88
CA LEU A 217 -3.70 0.59 0.49
C LEU A 217 -2.57 1.60 0.76
N LEU A 218 -1.35 1.30 0.30
CA LEU A 218 -0.21 2.22 0.43
C LEU A 218 -0.46 3.54 -0.31
N LEU A 219 -1.00 3.49 -1.53
CA LEU A 219 -1.35 4.69 -2.29
C LEU A 219 -2.39 5.55 -1.55
N LYS A 220 -3.44 4.95 -1.00
CA LYS A 220 -4.46 5.66 -0.22
C LYS A 220 -3.88 6.32 1.03
N GLU A 221 -2.97 5.64 1.73
CA GLU A 221 -2.33 6.20 2.93
C GLU A 221 -1.35 7.32 2.56
N GLN A 222 -0.66 7.20 1.43
CA GLN A 222 0.20 8.27 0.90
C GLN A 222 -0.63 9.50 0.51
N GLU A 223 -1.74 9.35 -0.21
CA GLU A 223 -2.65 10.45 -0.56
C GLU A 223 -3.21 11.15 0.69
N LYS A 224 -3.60 10.37 1.70
CA LYS A 224 -4.08 10.90 2.97
C LYS A 224 -3.00 11.70 3.69
N SER A 225 -1.79 11.16 3.77
CA SER A 225 -0.64 11.84 4.38
C SER A 225 -0.31 13.14 3.63
N GLU A 226 -0.32 13.11 2.30
CA GLU A 226 -0.07 14.30 1.48
C GLU A 226 -1.15 15.36 1.68
N ARG A 227 -2.42 14.98 1.69
CA ARG A 227 -3.53 15.92 1.97
C ARG A 227 -3.41 16.55 3.35
N LEU A 228 -3.02 15.79 4.39
CA LEU A 228 -2.81 16.33 5.73
C LEU A 228 -1.64 17.33 5.76
N LEU A 229 -0.57 17.08 5.02
CA LEU A 229 0.56 17.99 4.91
C LEU A 229 0.17 19.29 4.20
N LEU A 230 -0.61 19.19 3.12
CA LEU A 230 -1.09 20.36 2.36
C LEU A 230 -2.13 21.20 3.12
N ASN A 231 -2.76 20.64 4.15
CA ASN A 231 -3.60 21.42 5.07
C ASN A 231 -2.77 22.28 6.05
N ILE A 232 -1.46 22.04 6.16
CA ILE A 232 -0.57 22.73 7.10
C ILE A 232 0.39 23.66 6.36
N LEU A 233 0.84 23.27 5.16
CA LEU A 233 1.85 23.98 4.39
C LEU A 233 1.39 24.23 2.96
N PRO A 234 1.66 25.40 2.38
CA PRO A 234 1.45 25.65 0.95
C PRO A 234 2.21 24.61 0.10
N LYS A 235 1.62 24.19 -1.01
CA LYS A 235 2.20 23.15 -1.87
C LYS A 235 3.66 23.37 -2.25
N PRO A 236 4.09 24.56 -2.73
CA PRO A 236 5.50 24.80 -3.06
C PRO A 236 6.46 24.60 -1.89
N ILE A 237 6.00 24.92 -0.68
CA ILE A 237 6.79 24.77 0.55
C ILE A 237 6.84 23.31 0.99
N ALA A 238 5.71 22.60 0.89
CA ALA A 238 5.63 21.16 1.17
C ALA A 238 6.53 20.35 0.23
N ASP A 239 6.55 20.70 -1.07
CA ASP A 239 7.39 20.02 -2.07
C ASP A 239 8.89 20.25 -1.78
N ARG A 240 9.30 21.47 -1.42
CA ARG A 240 10.66 21.77 -1.00
C ARG A 240 11.07 21.03 0.28
N LEU A 241 10.20 20.97 1.25
CA LEU A 241 10.45 20.26 2.53
C LEU A 241 10.61 18.75 2.32
N LYS A 242 9.90 18.17 1.34
CA LYS A 242 10.05 16.75 0.96
C LYS A 242 11.37 16.49 0.24
N ALA A 243 11.82 17.44 -0.57
CA ALA A 243 13.04 17.29 -1.38
C ALA A 243 14.32 17.48 -0.56
N GLU A 244 14.33 18.45 0.37
CA GLU A 244 15.49 18.80 1.18
C GLU A 244 15.04 19.20 2.59
N ALA A 245 15.70 18.65 3.63
CA ALA A 245 15.49 19.05 5.02
C ALA A 245 16.22 20.38 5.37
N ALA A 246 16.23 21.35 4.44
CA ALA A 246 16.89 22.62 4.61
C ALA A 246 15.97 23.68 5.22
N THR A 247 16.54 24.69 5.88
CA THR A 247 15.80 25.86 6.36
C THR A 247 15.18 26.60 5.17
N ILE A 248 13.86 26.74 5.16
CA ILE A 248 13.14 27.51 4.13
C ILE A 248 12.97 28.93 4.64
N ALA A 249 13.58 29.90 3.95
CA ALA A 249 13.46 31.32 4.22
C ALA A 249 13.60 32.09 2.88
N ASP A 250 12.50 32.70 2.46
CA ASP A 250 12.42 33.42 1.19
C ASP A 250 11.99 34.88 1.43
N GLY A 251 12.65 35.81 0.71
CA GLY A 251 12.30 37.22 0.71
C GLY A 251 11.31 37.56 -0.40
N PHE A 252 10.24 38.27 -0.07
CA PHE A 252 9.26 38.78 -1.01
C PHE A 252 9.20 40.31 -0.90
N SER A 253 9.34 41.01 -2.02
CA SER A 253 9.38 42.48 -2.06
C SER A 253 7.98 43.11 -2.10
N GLU A 254 7.02 42.41 -2.69
CA GLU A 254 5.69 42.95 -3.00
C GLU A 254 4.61 41.96 -2.52
N VAL A 255 4.13 42.21 -1.30
CA VAL A 255 3.05 41.43 -0.67
C VAL A 255 2.09 42.37 0.03
N THR A 256 0.85 41.94 0.20
CA THR A 256 -0.11 42.62 1.07
C THR A 256 -0.62 41.67 2.15
N ILE A 257 -0.55 42.12 3.39
CA ILE A 257 -0.95 41.38 4.58
C ILE A 257 -2.24 41.93 5.11
N LEU A 258 -3.12 41.06 5.51
CA LEU A 258 -4.38 41.34 6.18
C LEU A 258 -4.39 40.69 7.56
N PHE A 259 -4.79 41.48 8.57
CA PHE A 259 -5.25 40.98 9.85
C PHE A 259 -6.72 41.34 10.03
N ALA A 260 -7.51 40.41 10.51
CA ALA A 260 -8.91 40.62 10.88
C ALA A 260 -9.16 40.02 12.24
N ASP A 261 -9.70 40.82 13.19
CA ASP A 261 -9.90 40.45 14.58
C ASP A 261 -11.36 40.68 14.99
N ILE A 262 -11.89 39.82 15.84
CA ILE A 262 -13.29 39.93 16.32
C ILE A 262 -13.37 40.98 17.43
N VAL A 263 -14.24 41.97 17.26
CA VAL A 263 -14.43 43.05 18.21
C VAL A 263 -15.04 42.49 19.51
N ASP A 264 -14.45 42.88 20.66
CA ASP A 264 -14.89 42.50 22.01
C ASP A 264 -14.97 40.97 22.23
N PHE A 265 -14.06 40.23 21.61
CA PHE A 265 -13.99 38.78 21.77
C PHE A 265 -13.79 38.35 23.24
N THR A 266 -13.02 39.12 24.02
CA THR A 266 -12.81 38.84 25.45
C THR A 266 -14.12 38.88 26.22
N GLY A 267 -14.98 39.85 25.93
CA GLY A 267 -16.32 39.95 26.52
C GLY A 267 -17.19 38.76 26.09
N LEU A 268 -17.20 38.44 24.80
CA LEU A 268 -17.92 37.31 24.26
C LEU A 268 -17.48 35.97 24.86
N SER A 269 -16.16 35.75 25.02
CA SER A 269 -15.59 34.52 25.56
C SER A 269 -15.92 34.32 27.05
N SER A 270 -16.06 35.39 27.82
CA SER A 270 -16.39 35.30 29.25
C SER A 270 -17.84 34.86 29.52
N HIS A 271 -18.74 34.98 28.53
CA HIS A 271 -20.16 34.66 28.65
C HIS A 271 -20.62 33.48 27.81
N THR A 272 -19.70 32.83 27.10
CA THR A 272 -19.98 31.72 26.16
C THR A 272 -19.29 30.46 26.65
N SER A 273 -19.96 29.29 26.56
CA SER A 273 -19.28 28.01 26.89
C SER A 273 -18.14 27.71 25.90
N PRO A 274 -17.07 27.03 26.35
CA PRO A 274 -15.90 26.75 25.50
C PRO A 274 -16.28 26.05 24.17
N GLU A 275 -17.22 25.11 24.20
CA GLU A 275 -17.65 24.36 23.00
C GLU A 275 -18.35 25.30 22.00
N LYS A 276 -19.26 26.15 22.47
CA LYS A 276 -19.97 27.12 21.62
C LYS A 276 -19.03 28.18 21.07
N LEU A 277 -18.04 28.60 21.86
CA LEU A 277 -17.04 29.56 21.43
C LEU A 277 -16.18 29.00 20.30
N VAL A 278 -15.69 27.75 20.44
CA VAL A 278 -14.92 27.07 19.40
C VAL A 278 -15.77 26.83 18.17
N GLU A 279 -17.05 26.43 18.32
CA GLU A 279 -17.98 26.26 17.19
C GLU A 279 -18.20 27.58 16.44
N LEU A 280 -18.35 28.71 17.15
CA LEU A 280 -18.51 30.03 16.55
C LEU A 280 -17.26 30.43 15.76
N LEU A 281 -16.07 30.34 16.38
CA LEU A 281 -14.79 30.65 15.73
C LEU A 281 -14.60 29.77 14.49
N ASN A 282 -14.90 28.47 14.59
CA ASN A 282 -14.77 27.56 13.47
C ASN A 282 -15.70 27.95 12.30
N LYS A 283 -16.94 28.39 12.57
CA LYS A 283 -17.87 28.87 11.53
C LYS A 283 -17.34 30.12 10.85
N VAL A 284 -16.90 31.12 11.63
CA VAL A 284 -16.39 32.39 11.11
C VAL A 284 -15.09 32.16 10.32
N PHE A 285 -14.15 31.42 10.85
CA PHE A 285 -12.88 31.19 10.16
C PHE A 285 -13.03 30.27 8.94
N SER A 286 -13.92 29.28 8.97
CA SER A 286 -14.22 28.48 7.79
C SER A 286 -14.83 29.31 6.65
N MET A 287 -15.64 30.29 6.97
CA MET A 287 -16.17 31.25 6.00
C MET A 287 -15.03 32.11 5.42
N PHE A 288 -14.09 32.57 6.25
CA PHE A 288 -12.92 33.33 5.79
C PHE A 288 -11.96 32.46 4.96
N ASP A 289 -11.80 31.18 5.31
CA ASP A 289 -11.01 30.19 4.54
C ASP A 289 -11.59 30.02 3.13
N GLN A 290 -12.92 29.94 2.99
CA GLN A 290 -13.57 29.87 1.67
C GLN A 290 -13.38 31.17 0.86
N LEU A 291 -13.36 32.32 1.51
CA LEU A 291 -13.06 33.58 0.83
C LEU A 291 -11.59 33.67 0.42
N ALA A 292 -10.67 33.18 1.25
CA ALA A 292 -9.26 33.10 0.91
C ALA A 292 -9.02 32.21 -0.32
N GLU A 293 -9.67 31.03 -0.38
CA GLU A 293 -9.63 30.15 -1.55
C GLU A 293 -10.23 30.81 -2.79
N LYS A 294 -11.41 31.46 -2.68
CA LYS A 294 -12.09 32.17 -3.76
C LYS A 294 -11.22 33.24 -4.38
N HIS A 295 -10.49 34.01 -3.57
CA HIS A 295 -9.65 35.12 -4.03
C HIS A 295 -8.18 34.70 -4.31
N GLY A 296 -7.79 33.44 -4.06
CA GLY A 296 -6.41 32.98 -4.20
C GLY A 296 -5.45 33.62 -3.20
N VAL A 297 -5.94 33.88 -1.99
CA VAL A 297 -5.18 34.45 -0.86
C VAL A 297 -4.66 33.32 0.01
N GLU A 298 -3.41 33.42 0.43
CA GLU A 298 -2.81 32.44 1.35
C GLU A 298 -3.18 32.78 2.80
N LYS A 299 -3.86 31.84 3.48
CA LYS A 299 -4.05 31.89 4.91
C LYS A 299 -2.73 31.53 5.60
N ILE A 300 -2.25 32.40 6.47
CA ILE A 300 -1.00 32.16 7.20
C ILE A 300 -1.30 31.42 8.52
N LYS A 301 -2.13 31.99 9.38
CA LYS A 301 -2.50 31.42 10.69
C LYS A 301 -3.67 32.16 11.32
N THR A 302 -4.20 31.59 12.39
CA THR A 302 -5.03 32.28 13.34
C THR A 302 -4.22 32.56 14.62
N ILE A 303 -4.44 33.71 15.27
CA ILE A 303 -3.77 34.12 16.50
C ILE A 303 -4.88 34.50 17.48
N GLY A 304 -5.32 33.51 18.29
CA GLY A 304 -6.53 33.72 19.13
C GLY A 304 -7.76 33.88 18.23
N ASP A 305 -8.38 35.04 18.29
CA ASP A 305 -9.53 35.48 17.52
C ASP A 305 -9.15 36.28 16.26
N ALA A 306 -7.85 36.49 16.03
CA ALA A 306 -7.36 37.16 14.82
C ALA A 306 -7.08 36.17 13.67
N TYR A 307 -7.47 36.54 12.45
CA TYR A 307 -7.21 35.85 11.22
C TYR A 307 -6.13 36.58 10.42
N MET A 308 -5.05 35.89 10.03
CA MET A 308 -3.95 36.45 9.24
C MET A 308 -3.88 35.81 7.90
N ALA A 309 -3.91 36.63 6.82
CA ALA A 309 -3.81 36.21 5.45
C ALA A 309 -2.89 37.12 4.63
N CYS A 310 -2.42 36.64 3.50
CA CYS A 310 -1.47 37.36 2.66
C CYS A 310 -1.65 37.05 1.17
N ALA A 311 -1.42 38.01 0.28
CA ALA A 311 -1.30 37.82 -1.15
C ALA A 311 0.08 38.25 -1.66
N GLY A 312 0.57 37.60 -2.73
CA GLY A 312 1.91 37.82 -3.28
C GLY A 312 2.94 36.78 -2.83
N LEU A 313 2.53 35.76 -2.10
CA LEU A 313 3.32 34.60 -1.69
C LEU A 313 2.44 33.34 -1.55
N PRO A 314 3.00 32.11 -1.53
CA PRO A 314 4.38 31.77 -1.84
C PRO A 314 4.72 31.95 -3.32
N VAL A 315 3.72 32.22 -4.13
CA VAL A 315 3.88 32.57 -5.55
C VAL A 315 3.60 34.05 -5.73
N PRO A 316 4.59 34.84 -6.22
CA PRO A 316 4.38 36.26 -6.48
C PRO A 316 3.19 36.49 -7.43
N CYS A 317 2.35 37.47 -7.11
CA CYS A 317 1.25 37.87 -7.99
C CYS A 317 1.22 39.40 -8.14
N THR A 318 0.91 39.85 -9.33
CA THR A 318 0.56 41.25 -9.60
C THR A 318 -0.84 41.51 -9.05
N GLY A 319 -1.09 42.69 -8.49
CA GLY A 319 -2.41 43.02 -7.92
C GLY A 319 -2.68 42.40 -6.54
N HIS A 320 -1.61 42.03 -5.79
CA HIS A 320 -1.72 41.49 -4.43
C HIS A 320 -2.54 42.38 -3.48
N ALA A 321 -2.50 43.72 -3.65
CA ALA A 321 -3.23 44.66 -2.83
C ALA A 321 -4.74 44.62 -3.14
N GLU A 322 -5.08 44.57 -4.43
CA GLU A 322 -6.46 44.48 -4.90
C GLU A 322 -7.13 43.16 -4.44
N VAL A 323 -6.42 42.06 -4.56
CA VAL A 323 -6.91 40.75 -4.14
C VAL A 323 -7.25 40.72 -2.63
N ILE A 324 -6.38 41.30 -1.81
CA ILE A 324 -6.62 41.42 -0.35
C ILE A 324 -7.74 42.41 -0.05
N ALA A 325 -7.84 43.53 -0.78
CA ALA A 325 -8.93 44.48 -0.62
C ALA A 325 -10.29 43.85 -0.90
N GLU A 326 -10.38 43.06 -1.98
CA GLU A 326 -11.57 42.31 -2.33
C GLU A 326 -11.99 41.33 -1.25
N MET A 327 -11.03 40.51 -0.79
CA MET A 327 -11.27 39.59 0.30
C MET A 327 -11.76 40.31 1.57
N ALA A 328 -11.13 41.44 1.92
CA ALA A 328 -11.53 42.23 3.11
C ALA A 328 -12.97 42.76 3.01
N LEU A 329 -13.37 43.24 1.84
CA LEU A 329 -14.74 43.71 1.60
C LEU A 329 -15.74 42.54 1.65
N ASP A 330 -15.39 41.41 1.06
CA ASP A 330 -16.22 40.20 1.11
C ASP A 330 -16.31 39.62 2.54
N MET A 331 -15.24 39.71 3.34
CA MET A 331 -15.25 39.29 4.76
C MET A 331 -16.26 40.10 5.57
N CYS A 332 -16.26 41.43 5.42
CA CYS A 332 -17.23 42.30 6.12
C CYS A 332 -18.66 41.94 5.69
N LYS A 333 -18.90 41.79 4.39
CA LYS A 333 -20.21 41.44 3.84
C LYS A 333 -20.70 40.06 4.34
N ALA A 334 -19.85 39.04 4.26
CA ALA A 334 -20.18 37.70 4.73
C ALA A 334 -20.50 37.66 6.23
N LEU A 335 -19.79 38.47 7.04
CA LEU A 335 -20.10 38.57 8.45
C LEU A 335 -21.43 39.28 8.73
N ASP A 336 -21.78 40.29 7.92
CA ASP A 336 -23.10 40.97 8.02
C ASP A 336 -24.23 39.98 7.67
N GLU A 337 -24.06 39.17 6.62
CA GLU A 337 -24.97 38.08 6.26
C GLU A 337 -25.11 37.03 7.38
N PHE A 338 -23.99 36.61 7.96
CA PHE A 338 -23.96 35.68 9.10
C PHE A 338 -24.72 36.21 10.30
N ASN A 339 -24.56 37.52 10.62
CA ASN A 339 -25.27 38.17 11.72
C ASN A 339 -26.79 38.18 11.52
N GLN A 340 -27.27 38.40 10.28
CA GLN A 340 -28.69 38.40 9.94
C GLN A 340 -29.32 37.01 10.16
N GLU A 341 -28.60 35.98 9.88
CA GLU A 341 -29.10 34.59 10.01
C GLU A 341 -29.11 34.07 11.45
N ARG A 342 -28.18 34.48 12.33
CA ARG A 342 -27.88 33.76 13.58
C ARG A 342 -27.84 34.58 14.89
N GLY A 343 -28.05 35.88 14.85
CA GLY A 343 -28.41 36.66 16.05
C GLY A 343 -27.33 37.37 16.86
N PRO A 344 -26.07 36.95 17.13
CA PRO A 344 -25.12 37.88 17.77
C PRO A 344 -24.53 38.80 16.70
N SER A 345 -24.58 40.10 16.99
CA SER A 345 -23.97 41.13 16.14
C SER A 345 -22.45 41.12 16.28
N LEU A 346 -21.78 40.20 15.57
CA LEU A 346 -20.32 40.16 15.50
C LEU A 346 -19.82 41.27 14.58
N GLN A 347 -18.74 41.91 14.96
CA GLN A 347 -18.01 42.85 14.12
C GLN A 347 -16.54 42.45 14.04
N ILE A 348 -15.88 42.77 12.94
CA ILE A 348 -14.44 42.63 12.81
C ILE A 348 -13.76 43.97 12.59
N ARG A 349 -12.52 44.07 13.04
CA ARG A 349 -11.59 45.11 12.62
C ARG A 349 -10.67 44.49 11.60
N VAL A 350 -10.46 45.19 10.49
CA VAL A 350 -9.55 44.72 9.46
C VAL A 350 -8.43 45.75 9.27
N GLY A 351 -7.18 45.26 9.30
CA GLY A 351 -5.99 46.07 9.04
C GLY A 351 -5.20 45.50 7.87
N MET A 352 -4.77 46.36 6.96
CA MET A 352 -3.98 45.98 5.78
C MET A 352 -2.72 46.79 5.65
N ASN A 353 -1.62 46.16 5.25
CA ASN A 353 -0.37 46.82 4.85
C ASN A 353 0.33 46.08 3.72
N SER A 354 0.98 46.86 2.83
CA SER A 354 1.73 46.35 1.69
C SER A 354 3.21 46.68 1.84
N GLY A 355 4.09 45.72 1.48
CA GLY A 355 5.54 45.90 1.55
C GLY A 355 6.32 44.62 1.58
N PRO A 356 7.64 44.66 1.82
CA PRO A 356 8.48 43.48 1.83
C PRO A 356 8.32 42.63 3.10
N VAL A 357 8.45 41.30 2.95
CA VAL A 357 8.46 40.32 4.04
C VAL A 357 9.48 39.23 3.82
N VAL A 358 9.84 38.51 4.87
CA VAL A 358 10.48 37.22 4.83
C VAL A 358 9.44 36.17 5.20
N ALA A 359 9.29 35.15 4.36
CA ALA A 359 8.44 33.99 4.62
C ALA A 359 9.30 32.75 4.81
N GLY A 360 8.92 31.83 5.70
CA GLY A 360 9.70 30.63 5.91
C GLY A 360 9.04 29.62 6.83
N VAL A 361 9.73 28.49 7.01
CA VAL A 361 9.31 27.43 7.92
C VAL A 361 10.22 27.40 9.12
N ILE A 362 9.64 27.53 10.31
CA ILE A 362 10.36 27.44 11.58
C ILE A 362 9.88 26.21 12.36
N GLY A 363 10.83 25.60 13.04
CA GLY A 363 10.62 24.46 13.93
C GLY A 363 11.01 23.13 13.33
N THR A 364 11.27 22.15 14.19
CA THR A 364 11.62 20.78 13.81
C THR A 364 10.50 19.79 14.09
N LYS A 365 9.56 20.10 14.96
CA LYS A 365 8.47 19.19 15.39
C LYS A 365 7.07 19.69 15.03
N LYS A 366 6.84 20.97 14.99
CA LYS A 366 5.58 21.61 14.59
C LYS A 366 5.93 22.65 13.57
N PHE A 367 6.00 22.27 12.33
CA PHE A 367 6.30 23.17 11.23
C PHE A 367 5.22 24.24 11.13
N ILE A 368 5.63 25.49 11.14
CA ILE A 368 4.76 26.64 10.91
C ILE A 368 5.37 27.44 9.77
N TYR A 369 4.62 27.61 8.69
CA TYR A 369 4.94 28.58 7.66
C TYR A 369 4.44 29.93 8.12
N ASP A 370 5.36 30.87 8.31
CA ASP A 370 5.05 32.17 8.91
C ASP A 370 5.76 33.31 8.19
N LEU A 371 5.38 34.54 8.51
CA LEU A 371 5.88 35.76 7.91
C LEU A 371 6.55 36.65 8.96
N TRP A 372 7.67 37.26 8.58
CA TRP A 372 8.40 38.20 9.41
C TRP A 372 8.71 39.46 8.62
N GLY A 373 8.75 40.56 9.32
CA GLY A 373 9.11 41.88 8.81
C GLY A 373 8.29 42.99 9.37
N ASP A 374 8.75 44.19 9.09
CA ASP A 374 8.07 45.43 9.54
C ASP A 374 6.67 45.55 8.93
N THR A 375 6.48 45.07 7.70
CA THR A 375 5.20 45.04 6.99
C THR A 375 4.13 44.26 7.77
N VAL A 376 4.51 43.13 8.38
CA VAL A 376 3.61 42.29 9.20
C VAL A 376 3.16 43.06 10.45
N ASN A 377 4.14 43.62 11.17
CA ASN A 377 3.87 44.38 12.40
C ASN A 377 2.97 45.61 12.12
N THR A 378 3.18 46.28 10.99
CA THR A 378 2.40 47.44 10.60
C THR A 378 0.96 47.05 10.26
N ALA A 379 0.74 45.93 9.51
CA ALA A 379 -0.60 45.42 9.24
C ALA A 379 -1.36 45.06 10.51
N SER A 380 -0.72 44.37 11.48
CA SER A 380 -1.31 44.08 12.77
C SER A 380 -1.70 45.36 13.55
N ARG A 381 -0.87 46.42 13.44
CA ARG A 381 -1.22 47.71 14.07
C ARG A 381 -2.35 48.45 13.38
N MET A 382 -2.52 48.29 12.06
CA MET A 382 -3.68 48.82 11.36
C MET A 382 -4.97 48.14 11.84
N GLU A 383 -4.93 46.86 12.13
CA GLU A 383 -6.06 46.13 12.73
C GLU A 383 -6.32 46.64 14.17
N SER A 384 -5.33 46.59 15.08
CA SER A 384 -5.52 46.89 16.51
C SER A 384 -5.93 48.34 16.79
N HIS A 385 -5.58 49.27 15.90
CA HIS A 385 -6.05 50.66 15.92
C HIS A 385 -7.24 50.92 15.00
N GLY A 386 -7.76 49.86 14.37
CA GLY A 386 -8.91 49.90 13.44
C GLY A 386 -10.22 50.25 14.12
N LEU A 387 -11.22 50.63 13.34
CA LEU A 387 -12.58 50.83 13.78
C LEU A 387 -13.42 49.55 13.55
N ALA A 388 -14.32 49.26 14.47
CA ALA A 388 -15.24 48.14 14.32
C ALA A 388 -16.05 48.23 13.01
N GLY A 389 -16.13 47.15 12.28
CA GLY A 389 -16.81 47.07 10.99
C GLY A 389 -16.09 47.78 9.83
N ARG A 390 -14.84 48.21 10.01
CA ARG A 390 -14.11 48.99 8.98
C ARG A 390 -12.77 48.35 8.63
N ILE A 391 -12.30 48.65 7.42
CA ILE A 391 -11.03 48.17 6.85
C ILE A 391 -10.04 49.36 6.86
N GLN A 392 -9.01 49.30 7.70
CA GLN A 392 -7.98 50.30 7.80
C GLN A 392 -6.72 49.91 7.01
N VAL A 393 -6.20 50.86 6.21
CA VAL A 393 -5.04 50.62 5.38
C VAL A 393 -3.97 51.69 5.61
N THR A 394 -2.70 51.33 5.37
CA THR A 394 -1.59 52.31 5.38
C THR A 394 -1.56 53.18 4.13
N ALA A 395 -0.69 54.20 4.11
CA ALA A 395 -0.46 55.01 2.93
C ALA A 395 0.11 54.22 1.76
N GLU A 396 0.93 53.20 2.05
CA GLU A 396 1.52 52.29 1.04
C GLU A 396 0.42 51.49 0.32
N SER A 397 -0.48 50.86 1.09
CA SER A 397 -1.60 50.11 0.51
C SER A 397 -2.60 51.05 -0.19
N TYR A 398 -2.87 52.24 0.36
CA TYR A 398 -3.68 53.26 -0.29
C TYR A 398 -3.11 53.66 -1.65
N ALA A 399 -1.80 53.88 -1.77
CA ALA A 399 -1.19 54.25 -3.05
C ALA A 399 -1.39 53.22 -4.15
N LEU A 400 -1.42 51.92 -3.81
CA LEU A 400 -1.69 50.83 -4.73
C LEU A 400 -3.18 50.71 -5.13
N LEU A 401 -4.08 51.12 -4.25
CA LEU A 401 -5.54 50.87 -4.40
C LEU A 401 -6.37 52.10 -4.82
N ARG A 402 -5.82 53.32 -4.64
CA ARG A 402 -6.56 54.55 -4.78
C ARG A 402 -7.24 54.76 -6.12
N ASP A 403 -6.74 54.14 -7.20
CA ASP A 403 -7.28 54.36 -8.53
C ASP A 403 -8.59 53.54 -8.75
N ASN A 404 -8.74 52.41 -8.09
CA ASN A 404 -9.84 51.47 -8.25
C ASN A 404 -10.82 51.44 -7.07
N TYR A 405 -10.44 52.03 -5.91
CA TYR A 405 -11.22 51.96 -4.67
C TYR A 405 -11.51 53.34 -4.09
N THR A 406 -12.55 53.41 -3.28
CA THR A 406 -12.94 54.61 -2.52
C THR A 406 -12.44 54.53 -1.09
N PHE A 407 -11.99 55.69 -0.57
CA PHE A 407 -11.39 55.78 0.76
C PHE A 407 -11.89 57.02 1.53
N GLU A 408 -11.92 56.92 2.83
CA GLU A 408 -12.04 58.05 3.77
C GLU A 408 -10.68 58.22 4.44
N GLU A 409 -10.12 59.47 4.41
CA GLU A 409 -8.87 59.74 5.12
C GLU A 409 -9.19 59.86 6.61
N ARG A 410 -8.37 59.17 7.45
CA ARG A 410 -8.50 59.21 8.88
C ARG A 410 -7.54 60.26 9.48
N ALA A 411 -7.88 60.86 10.63
CA ALA A 411 -6.96 61.69 11.35
C ALA A 411 -5.65 60.95 11.65
N PRO A 412 -4.49 61.63 11.55
CA PRO A 412 -3.20 61.00 11.83
C PRO A 412 -3.20 60.29 13.19
N LEU A 413 -2.68 59.04 13.16
CA LEU A 413 -2.70 58.13 14.31
C LEU A 413 -1.28 57.91 14.80
N GLU A 414 -1.06 58.02 16.13
CA GLU A 414 0.20 57.64 16.73
C GLU A 414 0.28 56.10 16.83
N VAL A 415 1.24 55.51 16.10
CA VAL A 415 1.46 54.08 16.06
C VAL A 415 2.76 53.73 16.77
N LYS A 416 2.69 52.89 17.79
CA LYS A 416 3.84 52.50 18.62
C LYS A 416 4.99 51.98 17.74
N GLY A 417 6.17 52.64 17.85
CA GLY A 417 7.38 52.31 17.09
C GLY A 417 7.40 52.81 15.63
N LYS A 418 6.37 53.56 15.20
CA LYS A 418 6.26 54.17 13.86
C LYS A 418 6.04 55.68 13.91
N GLY A 419 5.67 56.20 15.06
CA GLY A 419 5.27 57.58 15.19
C GLY A 419 3.90 57.87 14.59
N VAL A 420 3.69 59.09 14.13
CA VAL A 420 2.44 59.54 13.56
C VAL A 420 2.31 59.06 12.11
N MET A 421 1.31 58.24 11.82
CA MET A 421 1.01 57.68 10.49
C MET A 421 -0.30 58.25 9.93
N ARG A 422 -0.32 58.48 8.61
CA ARG A 422 -1.54 58.69 7.84
C ARG A 422 -2.16 57.32 7.51
N THR A 423 -3.43 57.19 7.79
CA THR A 423 -4.17 55.94 7.51
C THR A 423 -5.48 56.28 6.82
N TYR A 424 -6.00 55.30 6.09
CA TYR A 424 -7.20 55.46 5.27
C TYR A 424 -8.16 54.31 5.60
N LEU A 425 -9.46 54.56 5.50
CA LEU A 425 -10.51 53.56 5.60
C LEU A 425 -11.00 53.22 4.18
N LEU A 426 -10.81 51.97 3.82
CA LEU A 426 -11.35 51.42 2.56
C LEU A 426 -12.89 51.30 2.69
N THR A 427 -13.64 51.97 1.82
CA THR A 427 -15.11 51.99 1.89
C THR A 427 -15.80 51.20 0.79
N GLY A 428 -15.12 50.90 -0.30
CA GLY A 428 -15.67 50.10 -1.39
C GLY A 428 -14.91 50.27 -2.70
N ARG A 429 -15.43 49.67 -3.76
CA ARG A 429 -14.91 49.83 -5.12
C ARG A 429 -15.42 51.17 -5.70
N LYS A 430 -14.63 51.79 -6.57
CA LYS A 430 -15.13 52.83 -7.46
C LYS A 430 -16.07 52.18 -8.49
N VAL A 431 -17.26 52.75 -8.65
CA VAL A 431 -18.15 52.38 -9.76
C VAL A 431 -17.47 52.84 -11.04
N ALA A 432 -17.23 51.91 -11.98
CA ALA A 432 -16.77 52.31 -13.30
C ALA A 432 -17.76 53.30 -13.92
N ALA A 433 -17.30 54.51 -14.26
CA ALA A 433 -18.09 55.54 -14.84
C ALA A 433 -18.49 55.20 -16.30
#